data_17791afc623abc33d5b106f92a9c2b71
#
_entry.id   17791afc623abc33d5b106f92a9c2b71
#
_cell.length_a   1.000
_cell.length_b   1.000
_cell.length_c   1.000
_cell.angle_alpha   90.00
_cell.angle_beta   90.00
_cell.angle_gamma   90.00
#
_symmetry.space_group_name_H-M   'P 1'
#
loop_
_entity.id
_entity.type
_entity.pdbx_description
1 polymer ?
#
loop_
_entity_poly.entity_id
_entity_poly.type
_entity_poly.pdbx_seq_one_letter_code
_entity_poly.pdbx_strand_id
1 'polypeptide(L)'
;MKKMSVFAGWLAVLALPGIVPALQAAEQVTLKNGYNLLCDHREQEGDRVRLFTSKDGGNFVEVDAAEIASVDTVPDPPVVPTQAAEPTLTNADVHELIARAGANHNLDVDLLASVVRAESGGNIHAVSRTGAQGLMQLMPGTAAELGVTDSFRADQNINGGTAYLDALLLRYHDHLALALAAYNAGPAAVDKYHGVPPYRETRAYVARVIREFNRRKQWEKLHPSATAALSSMPANR
;
A
#
# COMPACT_ATOMS: atom_id res chain seq x y z
N MET A 1 61.92 -67.18 0.70
CA MET A 1 61.98 -65.69 0.66
C MET A 1 60.90 -65.24 -0.25
N LYS A 2 59.76 -64.79 0.32
CA LYS A 2 58.55 -64.26 -0.42
C LYS A 2 58.57 -62.79 -0.32
N LYS A 3 58.64 -62.10 -1.48
CA LYS A 3 58.47 -60.62 -1.57
C LYS A 3 56.99 -60.27 -1.54
N MET A 4 56.58 -59.46 -0.56
CA MET A 4 55.26 -58.85 -0.46
C MET A 4 55.32 -57.57 -1.24
N SER A 5 54.45 -57.46 -2.26
CA SER A 5 54.25 -56.25 -3.05
C SER A 5 53.08 -55.47 -2.44
N VAL A 6 53.34 -54.23 -2.03
CA VAL A 6 52.31 -53.32 -1.48
C VAL A 6 51.71 -52.52 -2.62
N PHE A 7 50.42 -52.74 -2.92
CA PHE A 7 49.68 -51.91 -3.86
C PHE A 7 49.22 -50.68 -3.15
N ALA A 8 49.69 -49.49 -3.50
CA ALA A 8 49.23 -48.24 -3.10
C ALA A 8 48.02 -47.85 -3.99
N GLY A 9 46.83 -47.95 -3.46
CA GLY A 9 45.60 -47.46 -4.14
C GLY A 9 45.50 -45.94 -4.07
N TRP A 10 45.56 -45.28 -5.19
CA TRP A 10 45.24 -43.85 -5.31
C TRP A 10 43.72 -43.69 -5.37
N LEU A 11 43.15 -43.07 -4.35
CA LEU A 11 41.75 -42.63 -4.36
C LEU A 11 41.69 -41.28 -5.12
N ALA A 12 41.21 -41.33 -6.36
CA ALA A 12 40.91 -40.11 -7.11
C ALA A 12 39.58 -39.52 -6.55
N VAL A 13 39.71 -38.42 -5.81
CA VAL A 13 38.55 -37.61 -5.40
C VAL A 13 38.07 -36.82 -6.63
N LEU A 14 37.01 -37.29 -7.25
CA LEU A 14 36.25 -36.52 -8.26
C LEU A 14 35.57 -35.33 -7.56
N ALA A 15 36.18 -34.15 -7.68
CA ALA A 15 35.53 -32.89 -7.33
C ALA A 15 34.42 -32.63 -8.37
N LEU A 16 33.17 -32.79 -7.96
CA LEU A 16 32.03 -32.32 -8.73
C LEU A 16 32.11 -30.78 -8.78
N PRO A 17 32.01 -30.14 -9.96
CA PRO A 17 31.90 -28.70 -10.03
C PRO A 17 30.58 -28.30 -9.32
N GLY A 18 30.70 -27.61 -8.19
CA GLY A 18 29.56 -26.99 -7.54
C GLY A 18 28.88 -26.03 -8.52
N ILE A 19 27.61 -26.27 -8.84
CA ILE A 19 26.77 -25.32 -9.56
C ILE A 19 26.59 -24.15 -8.61
N VAL A 20 27.38 -23.09 -8.78
CA VAL A 20 27.13 -21.81 -8.16
C VAL A 20 25.89 -21.27 -8.87
N PRO A 21 24.74 -21.04 -8.17
CA PRO A 21 23.62 -20.40 -8.81
C PRO A 21 24.10 -19.03 -9.29
N ALA A 22 24.00 -18.78 -10.60
CA ALA A 22 24.27 -17.46 -11.15
C ALA A 22 23.31 -16.49 -10.45
N LEU A 23 23.87 -15.48 -9.76
CA LEU A 23 23.09 -14.37 -9.24
C LEU A 23 22.46 -13.72 -10.47
N GLN A 24 21.16 -13.87 -10.64
CA GLN A 24 20.42 -13.16 -11.68
C GLN A 24 20.38 -11.70 -11.24
N ALA A 25 21.16 -10.88 -11.92
CA ALA A 25 21.17 -9.44 -11.70
C ALA A 25 20.01 -8.82 -12.48
N ALA A 26 19.26 -7.94 -11.85
CA ALA A 26 18.23 -7.18 -12.52
C ALA A 26 18.81 -6.22 -13.57
N GLU A 27 18.06 -5.92 -14.62
CA GLU A 27 18.45 -4.98 -15.67
C GLU A 27 17.70 -3.66 -15.50
N GLN A 28 18.41 -2.54 -15.50
CA GLN A 28 17.83 -1.20 -15.60
C GLN A 28 17.86 -0.76 -17.05
N VAL A 29 16.70 -0.62 -17.65
CA VAL A 29 16.52 -0.14 -19.02
C VAL A 29 16.18 1.34 -19.00
N THR A 30 17.03 2.17 -19.60
CA THR A 30 16.78 3.61 -19.78
C THR A 30 16.24 3.85 -21.18
N LEU A 31 15.08 4.49 -21.27
CA LEU A 31 14.49 4.90 -22.54
C LEU A 31 15.01 6.27 -22.99
N LYS A 32 14.96 6.57 -24.28
CA LYS A 32 15.40 7.86 -24.87
C LYS A 32 14.64 9.08 -24.32
N ASN A 33 13.45 8.89 -23.79
CA ASN A 33 12.67 9.93 -23.12
C ASN A 33 13.09 10.17 -21.66
N GLY A 34 14.15 9.47 -21.18
CA GLY A 34 14.68 9.56 -19.82
C GLY A 34 13.96 8.70 -18.78
N TYR A 35 12.99 7.88 -19.19
CA TYR A 35 12.31 6.98 -18.28
C TYR A 35 13.17 5.73 -17.98
N ASN A 36 13.26 5.33 -16.72
CA ASN A 36 14.00 4.16 -16.28
C ASN A 36 13.02 3.06 -15.86
N LEU A 37 13.24 1.85 -16.38
CA LEU A 37 12.47 0.65 -16.03
C LEU A 37 13.44 -0.39 -15.46
N LEU A 38 13.10 -0.94 -14.30
CA LEU A 38 13.80 -2.08 -13.74
C LEU A 38 13.09 -3.35 -14.18
N CYS A 39 13.81 -4.28 -14.80
CA CYS A 39 13.28 -5.57 -15.23
C CYS A 39 14.17 -6.71 -14.74
N ASP A 40 13.58 -7.87 -14.51
CA ASP A 40 14.30 -9.10 -14.14
C ASP A 40 15.06 -9.65 -15.33
N HIS A 41 14.41 -9.67 -16.48
CA HIS A 41 15.00 -10.05 -17.77
C HIS A 41 14.23 -9.41 -18.92
N ARG A 42 14.78 -9.50 -20.11
CA ARG A 42 14.16 -8.98 -21.33
C ARG A 42 14.18 -10.03 -22.44
N GLU A 43 13.17 -9.97 -23.29
CA GLU A 43 13.10 -10.78 -24.50
C GLU A 43 12.87 -9.85 -25.69
N GLN A 44 13.66 -10.05 -26.75
CA GLN A 44 13.50 -9.28 -27.99
C GLN A 44 12.74 -10.11 -29.03
N GLU A 45 11.64 -9.54 -29.54
CA GLU A 45 10.84 -10.13 -30.59
C GLU A 45 10.73 -9.14 -31.76
N GLY A 46 11.62 -9.29 -32.75
CA GLY A 46 11.74 -8.34 -33.86
C GLY A 46 12.16 -6.94 -33.39
N ASP A 47 11.36 -5.94 -33.73
CA ASP A 47 11.59 -4.54 -33.34
C ASP A 47 11.02 -4.19 -31.95
N ARG A 48 10.43 -5.16 -31.25
CA ARG A 48 9.86 -5.01 -29.90
C ARG A 48 10.70 -5.72 -28.87
N VAL A 49 10.76 -5.13 -27.66
CA VAL A 49 11.41 -5.70 -26.49
C VAL A 49 10.40 -5.81 -25.36
N ARG A 50 10.22 -7.01 -24.83
CA ARG A 50 9.44 -7.25 -23.61
C ARG A 50 10.37 -7.18 -22.40
N LEU A 51 10.06 -6.29 -21.49
CA LEU A 51 10.76 -6.08 -20.23
C LEU A 51 9.95 -6.74 -19.11
N PHE A 52 10.40 -7.86 -18.60
CA PHE A 52 9.69 -8.61 -17.57
C PHE A 52 10.00 -8.03 -16.20
N THR A 53 8.98 -7.61 -15.47
CA THR A 53 9.10 -7.00 -14.13
C THR A 53 8.93 -8.01 -13.00
N SER A 54 8.71 -9.29 -13.33
CA SER A 54 8.57 -10.37 -12.37
C SER A 54 9.28 -11.63 -12.85
N LYS A 55 9.90 -12.38 -11.91
CA LYS A 55 10.67 -13.63 -12.20
C LYS A 55 9.82 -14.74 -12.79
N ASP A 56 8.53 -14.74 -12.57
CA ASP A 56 7.57 -15.73 -13.10
C ASP A 56 7.08 -15.41 -14.53
N GLY A 57 7.54 -14.29 -15.11
CA GLY A 57 7.15 -13.88 -16.47
C GLY A 57 5.70 -13.39 -16.59
N GLY A 58 4.99 -13.23 -15.48
CA GLY A 58 3.56 -12.88 -15.49
C GLY A 58 3.28 -11.42 -15.85
N ASN A 59 4.23 -10.52 -15.63
CA ASN A 59 4.10 -9.10 -15.92
C ASN A 59 5.24 -8.60 -16.79
N PHE A 60 4.92 -7.96 -17.90
CA PHE A 60 5.91 -7.33 -18.78
C PHE A 60 5.41 -6.00 -19.33
N VAL A 61 6.35 -5.16 -19.74
CA VAL A 61 6.13 -3.93 -20.48
C VAL A 61 6.75 -4.10 -21.86
N GLU A 62 6.01 -3.82 -22.92
CA GLU A 62 6.51 -3.89 -24.29
C GLU A 62 6.92 -2.51 -24.76
N VAL A 63 8.17 -2.38 -25.22
CA VAL A 63 8.74 -1.14 -25.76
C VAL A 63 9.34 -1.38 -27.14
N ASP A 64 9.47 -0.33 -27.94
CA ASP A 64 10.20 -0.41 -29.20
C ASP A 64 11.71 -0.47 -28.92
N ALA A 65 12.43 -1.37 -29.55
CA ALA A 65 13.88 -1.50 -29.39
C ALA A 65 14.60 -0.20 -29.71
N ALA A 66 14.05 0.61 -30.66
CA ALA A 66 14.60 1.90 -31.02
C ALA A 66 14.45 2.98 -29.91
N GLU A 67 13.53 2.78 -28.94
CA GLU A 67 13.34 3.71 -27.81
C GLU A 67 14.29 3.44 -26.64
N ILE A 68 15.00 2.31 -26.62
CA ILE A 68 15.97 1.99 -25.59
C ILE A 68 17.26 2.80 -25.82
N ALA A 69 17.66 3.56 -24.80
CA ALA A 69 18.89 4.35 -24.81
C ALA A 69 20.06 3.57 -24.20
N SER A 70 19.87 2.92 -23.07
CA SER A 70 20.88 2.04 -22.43
C SER A 70 20.23 0.92 -21.63
N VAL A 71 21.01 -0.14 -21.38
CA VAL A 71 20.67 -1.23 -20.48
C VAL A 71 21.86 -1.46 -19.57
N ASP A 72 21.66 -1.26 -18.28
CA ASP A 72 22.66 -1.40 -17.27
C ASP A 72 22.30 -2.57 -16.34
N THR A 73 23.26 -3.46 -16.09
CA THR A 73 23.07 -4.54 -15.12
C THR A 73 23.22 -3.96 -13.72
N VAL A 74 22.16 -4.01 -12.94
CA VAL A 74 22.17 -3.57 -11.53
C VAL A 74 22.31 -4.81 -10.65
N PRO A 75 23.22 -4.81 -9.67
CA PRO A 75 23.21 -5.86 -8.67
C PRO A 75 21.81 -5.97 -8.08
N ASP A 76 21.28 -7.19 -7.98
CA ASP A 76 20.02 -7.41 -7.24
C ASP A 76 20.12 -6.65 -5.90
N PRO A 77 19.18 -5.78 -5.58
CA PRO A 77 19.18 -5.16 -4.26
C PRO A 77 19.32 -6.29 -3.24
N PRO A 78 20.14 -6.12 -2.18
CA PRO A 78 20.32 -7.16 -1.19
C PRO A 78 18.93 -7.68 -0.84
N VAL A 79 18.76 -9.01 -0.95
CA VAL A 79 17.51 -9.67 -0.57
C VAL A 79 17.31 -9.29 0.89
N VAL A 80 16.61 -8.19 1.11
CA VAL A 80 16.07 -7.88 2.44
C VAL A 80 15.23 -9.12 2.72
N PRO A 81 15.54 -9.91 3.77
CA PRO A 81 14.79 -11.12 4.06
C PRO A 81 13.32 -10.70 3.98
N THR A 82 12.59 -11.33 3.06
CA THR A 82 11.16 -11.07 2.84
C THR A 82 10.56 -10.93 4.22
N GLN A 83 10.20 -9.69 4.59
CA GLN A 83 9.58 -9.44 5.89
C GLN A 83 8.54 -10.55 6.01
N ALA A 84 8.69 -11.39 7.02
CA ALA A 84 7.82 -12.54 7.26
C ALA A 84 6.41 -12.06 6.93
N ALA A 85 5.75 -12.69 5.95
CA ALA A 85 4.51 -12.22 5.32
C ALA A 85 3.70 -11.50 6.37
N GLU A 86 3.56 -10.18 6.27
CA GLU A 86 2.89 -9.40 7.32
C GLU A 86 1.55 -10.09 7.54
N PRO A 87 1.18 -10.43 8.75
CA PRO A 87 -0.05 -11.15 9.01
C PRO A 87 -1.16 -10.41 8.29
N THR A 88 -1.87 -11.10 7.41
CA THR A 88 -2.92 -10.50 6.59
C THR A 88 -3.88 -9.80 7.52
N LEU A 89 -3.87 -8.45 7.51
CA LEU A 89 -4.70 -7.65 8.40
C LEU A 89 -6.16 -8.05 8.20
N THR A 90 -6.77 -8.51 9.26
CA THR A 90 -8.19 -8.85 9.26
C THR A 90 -9.05 -7.58 9.37
N ASN A 91 -10.32 -7.67 9.06
CA ASN A 91 -11.26 -6.57 9.32
C ASN A 91 -11.30 -6.17 10.80
N ALA A 92 -11.03 -7.10 11.72
CA ALA A 92 -10.95 -6.83 13.16
C ALA A 92 -9.73 -5.97 13.49
N ASP A 93 -8.57 -6.25 12.90
CA ASP A 93 -7.35 -5.46 13.10
C ASP A 93 -7.53 -4.02 12.60
N VAL A 94 -8.14 -3.85 11.43
CA VAL A 94 -8.46 -2.52 10.89
C VAL A 94 -9.41 -1.76 11.81
N HIS A 95 -10.42 -2.44 12.37
CA HIS A 95 -11.35 -1.84 13.31
C HIS A 95 -10.66 -1.39 14.59
N GLU A 96 -9.73 -2.18 15.13
CA GLU A 96 -8.94 -1.81 16.31
C GLU A 96 -8.04 -0.60 16.04
N LEU A 97 -7.40 -0.52 14.87
CA LEU A 97 -6.62 0.64 14.45
C LEU A 97 -7.47 1.90 14.37
N ILE A 98 -8.67 1.80 13.80
CA ILE A 98 -9.64 2.91 13.72
C ILE A 98 -10.08 3.34 15.13
N ALA A 99 -10.33 2.39 16.04
CA ALA A 99 -10.74 2.70 17.41
C ALA A 99 -9.63 3.44 18.18
N ARG A 100 -8.38 3.01 18.04
CA ARG A 100 -7.22 3.68 18.64
C ARG A 100 -7.03 5.10 18.08
N ALA A 101 -7.08 5.26 16.77
CA ALA A 101 -6.96 6.57 16.14
C ALA A 101 -8.09 7.51 16.57
N GLY A 102 -9.33 7.00 16.62
CA GLY A 102 -10.49 7.75 17.12
C GLY A 102 -10.31 8.23 18.56
N ALA A 103 -9.81 7.35 19.45
CA ALA A 103 -9.53 7.70 20.84
C ALA A 103 -8.45 8.80 20.96
N ASN A 104 -7.40 8.73 20.15
CA ASN A 104 -6.30 9.71 20.17
C ASN A 104 -6.74 11.11 19.71
N HIS A 105 -7.71 11.20 18.82
CA HIS A 105 -8.22 12.45 18.23
C HIS A 105 -9.63 12.84 18.72
N ASN A 106 -10.19 12.08 19.67
CA ASN A 106 -11.56 12.28 20.16
C ASN A 106 -12.60 12.29 19.01
N LEU A 107 -12.39 11.44 18.00
CA LEU A 107 -13.30 11.25 16.87
C LEU A 107 -14.10 9.95 16.99
N ASP A 108 -15.35 10.03 16.57
CA ASP A 108 -16.24 8.87 16.57
C ASP A 108 -15.74 7.76 15.64
N VAL A 109 -15.59 6.55 16.19
CA VAL A 109 -15.09 5.35 15.49
C VAL A 109 -15.95 5.02 14.26
N ASP A 110 -17.27 5.19 14.35
CA ASP A 110 -18.19 4.96 13.25
C ASP A 110 -18.04 6.00 12.13
N LEU A 111 -17.66 7.23 12.48
CA LEU A 111 -17.33 8.26 11.49
C LEU A 111 -16.09 7.84 10.71
N LEU A 112 -15.01 7.48 11.42
CA LEU A 112 -13.75 7.05 10.78
C LEU A 112 -13.94 5.80 9.93
N ALA A 113 -14.67 4.80 10.43
CA ALA A 113 -14.99 3.60 9.67
C ALA A 113 -15.84 3.91 8.42
N SER A 114 -16.69 4.94 8.48
CA SER A 114 -17.49 5.39 7.33
C SER A 114 -16.63 6.09 6.28
N VAL A 115 -15.60 6.83 6.70
CA VAL A 115 -14.60 7.43 5.80
C VAL A 115 -13.79 6.32 5.12
N VAL A 116 -13.20 5.39 5.88
CA VAL A 116 -12.42 4.26 5.33
C VAL A 116 -13.26 3.47 4.31
N ARG A 117 -14.54 3.20 4.63
CA ARG A 117 -15.43 2.50 3.69
C ARG A 117 -15.69 3.31 2.42
N ALA A 118 -15.82 4.63 2.53
CA ALA A 118 -16.07 5.50 1.37
C ALA A 118 -14.82 5.66 0.49
N GLU A 119 -13.63 5.67 1.09
CA GLU A 119 -12.35 5.88 0.41
C GLU A 119 -11.85 4.62 -0.30
N SER A 120 -11.69 3.54 0.44
CA SER A 120 -11.03 2.31 -0.06
C SER A 120 -11.91 1.06 -0.02
N GLY A 121 -13.09 1.14 0.63
CA GLY A 121 -13.86 -0.07 0.95
C GLY A 121 -13.19 -0.99 1.97
N GLY A 122 -12.12 -0.54 2.62
CA GLY A 122 -11.30 -1.33 3.54
C GLY A 122 -10.07 -1.98 2.87
N ASN A 123 -9.77 -1.66 1.61
CA ASN A 123 -8.58 -2.18 0.92
C ASN A 123 -7.33 -1.36 1.30
N ILE A 124 -6.38 -2.00 2.00
CA ILE A 124 -5.12 -1.39 2.43
C ILE A 124 -4.20 -1.00 1.27
N HIS A 125 -4.31 -1.68 0.14
CA HIS A 125 -3.51 -1.43 -1.06
C HIS A 125 -4.27 -0.64 -2.14
N ALA A 126 -5.36 0.05 -1.76
CA ALA A 126 -6.12 0.86 -2.71
C ALA A 126 -5.26 2.02 -3.24
N VAL A 127 -5.29 2.20 -4.56
CA VAL A 127 -4.69 3.35 -5.26
C VAL A 127 -5.73 3.94 -6.18
N SER A 128 -6.01 5.24 -6.04
CA SER A 128 -6.93 5.95 -6.93
C SER A 128 -6.25 6.31 -8.26
N ARG A 129 -7.05 6.68 -9.25
CA ARG A 129 -6.53 7.20 -10.54
C ARG A 129 -5.70 8.46 -10.39
N THR A 130 -5.88 9.24 -9.34
CA THR A 130 -5.15 10.47 -9.02
C THR A 130 -3.96 10.23 -8.10
N GLY A 131 -3.70 8.96 -7.69
CA GLY A 131 -2.56 8.58 -6.87
C GLY A 131 -2.79 8.64 -5.36
N ALA A 132 -4.03 8.80 -4.88
CA ALA A 132 -4.35 8.66 -3.46
C ALA A 132 -4.19 7.20 -3.02
N GLN A 133 -3.68 6.95 -1.81
CA GLN A 133 -3.19 5.65 -1.37
C GLN A 133 -3.76 5.21 -0.02
N GLY A 134 -3.98 3.89 0.10
CA GLY A 134 -4.30 3.20 1.35
C GLY A 134 -5.74 3.33 1.81
N LEU A 135 -5.98 2.96 3.07
CA LEU A 135 -7.32 2.85 3.67
C LEU A 135 -8.11 4.16 3.64
N MET A 136 -7.47 5.28 3.93
CA MET A 136 -8.07 6.61 3.99
C MET A 136 -7.67 7.49 2.79
N GLN A 137 -7.10 6.89 1.72
CA GLN A 137 -6.80 7.53 0.43
C GLN A 137 -6.04 8.85 0.56
N LEU A 138 -4.90 8.82 1.24
CA LEU A 138 -4.04 9.99 1.35
C LEU A 138 -3.28 10.25 0.04
N MET A 139 -3.30 11.49 -0.41
CA MET A 139 -2.39 11.93 -1.48
C MET A 139 -0.94 11.91 -0.98
N PRO A 140 0.07 11.54 -1.79
CA PRO A 140 1.45 11.44 -1.35
C PRO A 140 2.00 12.71 -0.68
N GLY A 141 1.63 13.90 -1.19
CA GLY A 141 2.01 15.18 -0.56
C GLY A 141 1.41 15.34 0.83
N THR A 142 0.11 15.07 0.99
CA THR A 142 -0.58 15.12 2.28
C THR A 142 -0.02 14.07 3.24
N ALA A 143 0.26 12.85 2.76
CA ALA A 143 0.87 11.81 3.56
C ALA A 143 2.23 12.25 4.14
N ALA A 144 3.08 12.86 3.30
CA ALA A 144 4.38 13.38 3.73
C ALA A 144 4.24 14.51 4.78
N GLU A 145 3.31 15.45 4.60
CA GLU A 145 3.02 16.53 5.55
C GLU A 145 2.55 15.98 6.93
N LEU A 146 1.85 14.84 6.92
CA LEU A 146 1.35 14.16 8.12
C LEU A 146 2.35 13.17 8.74
N GLY A 147 3.57 13.05 8.17
CA GLY A 147 4.59 12.13 8.66
C GLY A 147 4.32 10.65 8.34
N VAL A 148 3.42 10.38 7.40
CA VAL A 148 3.15 9.02 6.89
C VAL A 148 4.26 8.65 5.91
N THR A 149 5.11 7.71 6.29
CA THR A 149 6.25 7.25 5.49
C THR A 149 5.88 6.11 4.53
N ASP A 150 4.84 5.35 4.86
CA ASP A 150 4.28 4.29 4.03
C ASP A 150 2.76 4.32 4.11
N SER A 151 2.11 4.78 3.03
CA SER A 151 0.66 4.89 2.95
C SER A 151 -0.06 3.53 2.86
N PHE A 152 0.65 2.42 2.65
CA PHE A 152 0.08 1.08 2.62
C PHE A 152 0.19 0.38 3.98
N ARG A 153 0.90 0.96 4.94
CA ARG A 153 0.83 0.55 6.34
C ARG A 153 -0.46 1.09 6.95
N ALA A 154 -1.34 0.18 7.35
CA ALA A 154 -2.68 0.50 7.87
C ALA A 154 -2.64 1.44 9.08
N ASP A 155 -1.72 1.19 10.02
CA ASP A 155 -1.53 2.02 11.22
C ASP A 155 -1.15 3.45 10.88
N GLN A 156 -0.19 3.64 9.97
CA GLN A 156 0.25 4.98 9.55
C GLN A 156 -0.84 5.69 8.75
N ASN A 157 -1.49 5.00 7.82
CA ASN A 157 -2.51 5.58 6.96
C ASN A 157 -3.75 6.02 7.75
N ILE A 158 -4.24 5.17 8.68
CA ILE A 158 -5.38 5.50 9.54
C ILE A 158 -5.02 6.65 10.48
N ASN A 159 -3.85 6.64 11.13
CA ASN A 159 -3.45 7.74 12.01
C ASN A 159 -3.31 9.06 11.24
N GLY A 160 -2.63 9.07 10.10
CA GLY A 160 -2.49 10.28 9.27
C GLY A 160 -3.82 10.78 8.75
N GLY A 161 -4.67 9.89 8.20
CA GLY A 161 -6.00 10.26 7.70
C GLY A 161 -6.93 10.78 8.79
N THR A 162 -6.85 10.21 10.00
CA THR A 162 -7.62 10.68 11.17
C THR A 162 -7.14 12.05 11.61
N ALA A 163 -5.81 12.26 11.72
CA ALA A 163 -5.23 13.57 12.04
C ALA A 163 -5.64 14.65 11.02
N TYR A 164 -5.65 14.28 9.73
CA TYR A 164 -6.11 15.21 8.69
C TYR A 164 -7.57 15.57 8.82
N LEU A 165 -8.44 14.57 9.05
CA LEU A 165 -9.88 14.82 9.25
C LEU A 165 -10.13 15.67 10.50
N ASP A 166 -9.42 15.43 11.61
CA ASP A 166 -9.49 16.21 12.84
C ASP A 166 -9.11 17.67 12.57
N ALA A 167 -7.97 17.92 11.92
CA ALA A 167 -7.57 19.27 11.52
C ALA A 167 -8.63 20.00 10.65
N LEU A 168 -9.31 19.26 9.77
CA LEU A 168 -10.38 19.83 8.96
C LEU A 168 -11.65 20.10 9.76
N LEU A 169 -12.00 19.24 10.71
CA LEU A 169 -13.13 19.51 11.63
C LEU A 169 -12.87 20.76 12.45
N LEU A 170 -11.68 20.90 13.02
CA LEU A 170 -11.28 22.13 13.73
C LEU A 170 -11.34 23.36 12.82
N ARG A 171 -10.83 23.27 11.59
CA ARG A 171 -10.86 24.38 10.61
C ARG A 171 -12.28 24.84 10.31
N TYR A 172 -13.22 23.93 10.20
CA TYR A 172 -14.61 24.20 9.83
C TYR A 172 -15.56 24.17 11.02
N HIS A 173 -15.05 24.38 12.26
CA HIS A 173 -15.86 24.50 13.48
C HIS A 173 -16.86 23.34 13.67
N ASP A 174 -16.36 22.10 13.53
CA ASP A 174 -17.11 20.85 13.63
C ASP A 174 -18.24 20.69 12.61
N HIS A 175 -18.21 21.48 11.54
CA HIS A 175 -19.15 21.34 10.44
C HIS A 175 -18.77 20.11 9.58
N LEU A 176 -19.28 18.94 9.97
CA LEU A 176 -18.93 17.65 9.37
C LEU A 176 -19.00 17.65 7.82
N ALA A 177 -20.07 18.23 7.25
CA ALA A 177 -20.22 18.25 5.79
C ALA A 177 -19.13 19.07 5.09
N LEU A 178 -18.64 20.16 5.72
CA LEU A 178 -17.56 20.98 5.18
C LEU A 178 -16.20 20.29 5.34
N ALA A 179 -15.96 19.67 6.50
CA ALA A 179 -14.73 18.90 6.74
C ALA A 179 -14.61 17.73 5.76
N LEU A 180 -15.69 16.96 5.54
CA LEU A 180 -15.71 15.87 4.56
C LEU A 180 -15.53 16.38 3.12
N ALA A 181 -16.13 17.52 2.78
CA ALA A 181 -15.93 18.14 1.46
C ALA A 181 -14.49 18.58 1.25
N ALA A 182 -13.85 19.14 2.29
CA ALA A 182 -12.45 19.54 2.27
C ALA A 182 -11.50 18.32 2.23
N TYR A 183 -11.85 17.26 2.91
CA TYR A 183 -11.10 16.01 2.85
C TYR A 183 -11.01 15.48 1.40
N ASN A 184 -12.14 15.46 0.70
CA ASN A 184 -12.23 14.93 -0.67
C ASN A 184 -11.75 15.91 -1.75
N ALA A 185 -12.08 17.21 -1.65
CA ALA A 185 -11.82 18.20 -2.70
C ALA A 185 -10.69 19.19 -2.36
N GLY A 186 -10.13 19.08 -1.17
CA GLY A 186 -9.20 20.05 -0.62
C GLY A 186 -9.87 21.26 0.02
N PRO A 187 -9.27 21.86 1.07
CA PRO A 187 -9.82 23.02 1.79
C PRO A 187 -9.97 24.25 0.89
N ALA A 188 -9.06 24.47 -0.04
CA ALA A 188 -9.14 25.60 -0.97
C ALA A 188 -10.43 25.59 -1.81
N ALA A 189 -10.97 24.41 -2.15
CA ALA A 189 -12.23 24.33 -2.87
C ALA A 189 -13.42 24.74 -1.97
N VAL A 190 -13.43 24.30 -0.71
CA VAL A 190 -14.48 24.68 0.26
C VAL A 190 -14.45 26.16 0.54
N ASP A 191 -13.27 26.74 0.73
CA ASP A 191 -13.07 28.17 0.98
C ASP A 191 -13.54 29.00 -0.23
N LYS A 192 -13.17 28.58 -1.46
CA LYS A 192 -13.58 29.25 -2.70
C LYS A 192 -15.11 29.30 -2.87
N TYR A 193 -15.81 28.24 -2.52
CA TYR A 193 -17.25 28.14 -2.70
C TYR A 193 -18.04 28.51 -1.43
N HIS A 194 -17.35 28.87 -0.34
CA HIS A 194 -17.95 29.16 0.97
C HIS A 194 -18.94 28.08 1.42
N GLY A 195 -18.61 26.81 1.11
CA GLY A 195 -19.49 25.67 1.34
C GLY A 195 -19.05 24.40 0.62
N VAL A 196 -19.90 23.39 0.60
CA VAL A 196 -19.65 22.16 -0.17
C VAL A 196 -19.56 22.51 -1.66
N PRO A 197 -18.40 22.28 -2.33
CA PRO A 197 -18.24 22.64 -3.73
C PRO A 197 -19.28 21.97 -4.62
N PRO A 198 -19.69 22.58 -5.75
CA PRO A 198 -20.66 22.02 -6.67
C PRO A 198 -20.12 20.85 -7.52
N TYR A 199 -19.08 20.19 -7.05
CA TYR A 199 -18.50 19.02 -7.71
C TYR A 199 -19.37 17.79 -7.44
N ARG A 200 -19.77 17.11 -8.51
CA ARG A 200 -20.64 15.92 -8.42
C ARG A 200 -20.03 14.84 -7.53
N GLU A 201 -18.72 14.62 -7.67
CA GLU A 201 -17.98 13.63 -6.89
C GLU A 201 -17.99 13.98 -5.40
N THR A 202 -17.62 15.21 -5.05
CA THR A 202 -17.54 15.66 -3.65
C THR A 202 -18.90 15.63 -2.96
N ARG A 203 -19.97 16.08 -3.63
CA ARG A 203 -21.33 15.99 -3.09
C ARG A 203 -21.76 14.54 -2.85
N ALA A 204 -21.44 13.65 -3.79
CA ALA A 204 -21.74 12.23 -3.67
C ALA A 204 -20.94 11.58 -2.53
N TYR A 205 -19.67 11.97 -2.36
CA TYR A 205 -18.81 11.53 -1.28
C TYR A 205 -19.37 11.92 0.09
N VAL A 206 -19.61 13.21 0.31
CA VAL A 206 -20.19 13.73 1.56
C VAL A 206 -21.48 13.00 1.91
N ALA A 207 -22.40 12.87 0.94
CA ALA A 207 -23.66 12.16 1.15
C ALA A 207 -23.45 10.67 1.46
N ARG A 208 -22.45 10.01 0.85
CA ARG A 208 -22.13 8.60 1.10
C ARG A 208 -21.62 8.39 2.51
N VAL A 209 -20.63 9.20 2.95
CA VAL A 209 -20.07 9.10 4.30
C VAL A 209 -21.12 9.35 5.37
N ILE A 210 -21.91 10.43 5.26
CA ILE A 210 -22.94 10.78 6.25
C ILE A 210 -24.02 9.69 6.32
N ARG A 211 -24.47 9.13 5.19
CA ARG A 211 -25.44 8.02 5.20
C ARG A 211 -24.90 6.80 5.91
N GLU A 212 -23.64 6.41 5.64
CA GLU A 212 -23.02 5.26 6.28
C GLU A 212 -22.84 5.49 7.78
N PHE A 213 -22.40 6.67 8.18
CA PHE A 213 -22.26 7.04 9.58
C PHE A 213 -23.60 6.96 10.33
N ASN A 214 -24.67 7.58 9.77
CA ASN A 214 -25.99 7.51 10.37
C ASN A 214 -26.54 6.08 10.45
N ARG A 215 -26.29 5.25 9.44
CA ARG A 215 -26.66 3.84 9.44
C ARG A 215 -25.98 3.07 10.58
N ARG A 216 -24.68 3.30 10.83
CA ARG A 216 -23.93 2.70 11.93
C ARG A 216 -24.47 3.14 13.28
N LYS A 217 -24.71 4.43 13.47
CA LYS A 217 -25.28 4.97 14.72
C LYS A 217 -26.71 4.45 15.00
N GLN A 218 -27.51 4.23 13.98
CA GLN A 218 -28.81 3.58 14.13
C GLN A 218 -28.68 2.12 14.55
N TRP A 219 -27.76 1.39 13.94
CA TRP A 219 -27.53 -0.01 14.28
C TRP A 219 -27.05 -0.17 15.74
N GLU A 220 -26.12 0.67 16.19
CA GLU A 220 -25.64 0.72 17.57
C GLU A 220 -26.79 0.93 18.56
N LYS A 221 -27.70 1.89 18.29
CA LYS A 221 -28.87 2.15 19.13
C LYS A 221 -29.84 0.98 19.22
N LEU A 222 -29.97 0.21 18.15
CA LEU A 222 -30.87 -0.95 18.10
C LEU A 222 -30.27 -2.21 18.71
N HIS A 223 -28.92 -2.30 18.83
CA HIS A 223 -28.18 -3.48 19.28
C HIS A 223 -27.14 -3.15 20.37
N PRO A 224 -27.54 -2.53 21.49
CA PRO A 224 -26.60 -2.05 22.51
C PRO A 224 -25.78 -3.20 23.16
N SER A 225 -26.34 -4.39 23.27
CA SER A 225 -25.65 -5.57 23.83
C SER A 225 -24.56 -6.14 22.89
N ALA A 226 -24.72 -6.02 21.58
CA ALA A 226 -23.71 -6.45 20.61
C ALA A 226 -22.50 -5.51 20.62
N THR A 227 -22.73 -4.22 20.77
CA THR A 227 -21.65 -3.21 20.84
C THR A 227 -20.85 -3.35 22.14
N ALA A 228 -21.52 -3.61 23.28
CA ALA A 228 -20.82 -3.85 24.55
C ALA A 228 -19.96 -5.12 24.52
N ALA A 229 -20.41 -6.18 23.84
CA ALA A 229 -19.65 -7.41 23.67
C ALA A 229 -18.37 -7.22 22.84
N LEU A 230 -18.42 -6.40 21.78
CA LEU A 230 -17.24 -6.08 20.94
C LEU A 230 -16.22 -5.21 21.70
N SER A 231 -16.67 -4.29 22.55
CA SER A 231 -15.79 -3.44 23.37
C SER A 231 -15.14 -4.19 24.54
N SER A 232 -15.69 -5.34 24.96
CA SER A 232 -15.18 -6.14 26.09
C SER A 232 -14.29 -7.31 25.69
N MET A 233 -14.08 -7.54 24.39
CA MET A 233 -13.17 -8.62 23.94
C MET A 233 -11.73 -8.22 24.23
N PRO A 234 -10.95 -9.02 24.99
CA PRO A 234 -9.56 -8.73 25.24
C PRO A 234 -8.80 -8.78 23.91
N ALA A 235 -7.96 -7.77 23.68
CA ALA A 235 -7.01 -7.78 22.58
C ALA A 235 -6.18 -9.06 22.67
N ASN A 236 -6.36 -9.96 21.71
CA ASN A 236 -5.61 -11.21 21.66
C ASN A 236 -4.13 -10.85 21.44
N ARG A 237 -3.31 -11.20 22.42
CA ARG A 237 -1.84 -10.99 22.43
C ARG A 237 -1.16 -11.95 21.47
#